data_a243ce2cd79fc137b202686fe99d40d9
#
_entry.id   a243ce2cd79fc137b202686fe99d40d9
#
_cell.length_a   1.000
_cell.length_b   1.000
_cell.length_c   1.000
_cell.angle_alpha   90.00
_cell.angle_beta   90.00
_cell.angle_gamma   90.00
#
_symmetry.space_group_name_H-M   'P 1'
#
loop_
_entity.id
_entity.type
_entity.pdbx_description
1 polymer ?
#
loop_
_entity_poly.entity_id
_entity_poly.type
_entity_poly.pdbx_seq_one_letter_code
_entity_poly.pdbx_strand_id
1 'polypeptide(L)'
;MHKTPEQTIIGGGLGIIHCSALGNPAPQFKWIKNNRRISQNWKFTQLANGSLAVKIIGKYDSGTYTCTIKQSRGSDSVSEKSQSINVTVIGKMRKISN
;
A
#
# COMPACT_ATOMS: atom_id res chain seq x y z
N MET A 1 -12.27 19.55 -5.23
CA MET A 1 -12.64 18.27 -4.60
C MET A 1 -11.54 17.26 -4.77
N HIS A 2 -11.11 16.71 -3.69
CA HIS A 2 -10.04 15.73 -3.74
C HIS A 2 -10.61 14.34 -3.92
N LYS A 3 -10.06 13.65 -4.88
CA LYS A 3 -10.46 12.28 -5.17
C LYS A 3 -9.45 11.34 -4.54
N THR A 4 -9.95 10.30 -3.88
CA THR A 4 -9.06 9.29 -3.33
C THR A 4 -8.28 8.62 -4.46
N PRO A 5 -6.95 8.53 -4.34
CA PRO A 5 -6.18 7.84 -5.37
C PRO A 5 -6.68 6.42 -5.58
N GLU A 6 -6.63 6.00 -6.82
CA GLU A 6 -7.03 4.65 -7.19
C GLU A 6 -5.88 3.93 -7.87
N GLN A 7 -5.80 2.65 -7.62
CA GLN A 7 -4.77 1.84 -8.24
C GLN A 7 -5.40 0.52 -8.68
N THR A 8 -5.18 0.16 -9.93
CA THR A 8 -5.68 -1.10 -10.47
C THR A 8 -4.49 -2.02 -10.70
N ILE A 9 -4.60 -3.24 -10.19
CA ILE A 9 -3.51 -4.21 -10.27
C ILE A 9 -4.05 -5.49 -10.88
N ILE A 10 -3.26 -6.08 -11.76
CA ILE A 10 -3.62 -7.38 -12.33
C ILE A 10 -3.20 -8.46 -11.37
N GLY A 11 -4.14 -9.33 -11.00
CA GLY A 11 -3.88 -10.38 -10.03
C GLY A 11 -3.02 -11.50 -10.58
N GLY A 12 -2.52 -12.31 -9.66
CA GLY A 12 -1.74 -13.50 -9.99
C GLY A 12 -0.26 -13.38 -9.75
N GLY A 13 0.25 -12.19 -9.54
CA GLY A 13 1.68 -11.99 -9.31
C GLY A 13 1.93 -11.06 -8.16
N LEU A 14 3.06 -10.37 -8.20
CA LEU A 14 3.42 -9.40 -7.18
C LEU A 14 2.72 -8.09 -7.46
N GLY A 15 1.97 -7.59 -6.48
CA GLY A 15 1.35 -6.28 -6.57
C GLY A 15 2.09 -5.30 -5.68
N ILE A 16 2.23 -4.05 -6.14
CA ILE A 16 2.84 -3.00 -5.35
C ILE A 16 1.82 -1.90 -5.15
N ILE A 17 1.49 -1.62 -3.89
CA ILE A 17 0.60 -0.52 -3.56
C ILE A 17 1.48 0.65 -3.16
N HIS A 18 1.38 1.75 -3.90
CA HIS A 18 2.34 2.84 -3.82
C HIS A 18 2.06 3.80 -2.67
N CYS A 19 3.06 4.02 -1.87
CA CYS A 19 3.12 5.07 -0.88
C CYS A 19 4.59 5.35 -0.65
N SER A 20 4.99 6.61 -0.70
CA SER A 20 6.40 6.89 -0.51
C SER A 20 6.58 8.23 0.18
N ALA A 21 7.66 8.33 0.93
CA ALA A 21 8.08 9.57 1.55
C ALA A 21 9.57 9.50 1.77
N LEU A 22 10.20 10.64 1.70
CA LEU A 22 11.63 10.76 1.95
C LEU A 22 11.85 11.67 3.13
N GLY A 23 12.93 11.43 3.83
CA GLY A 23 13.26 12.28 4.96
C GLY A 23 14.47 11.76 5.70
N ASN A 24 14.98 12.61 6.57
CA ASN A 24 16.09 12.27 7.45
C ASN A 24 15.76 12.82 8.83
N PRO A 25 15.54 11.97 9.83
CA PRO A 25 15.60 10.50 9.72
C PRO A 25 14.51 9.92 8.81
N ALA A 26 14.69 8.68 8.42
CA ALA A 26 13.76 8.02 7.51
C ALA A 26 12.36 7.94 8.12
N PRO A 27 11.32 8.20 7.34
CA PRO A 27 9.96 8.10 7.86
C PRO A 27 9.57 6.66 8.16
N GLN A 28 8.61 6.52 9.07
CA GLN A 28 8.04 5.23 9.39
C GLN A 28 6.68 5.10 8.72
N PHE A 29 6.35 3.90 8.30
CA PHE A 29 5.11 3.63 7.59
C PHE A 29 4.29 2.58 8.32
N LYS A 30 2.98 2.80 8.32
CA LYS A 30 2.04 1.82 8.83
C LYS A 30 0.96 1.61 7.78
N TRP A 31 0.65 0.35 7.50
CA TRP A 31 -0.36 0.02 6.51
C TRP A 31 -1.59 -0.58 7.18
N ILE A 32 -2.75 -0.14 6.71
CA ILE A 32 -4.05 -0.60 7.19
C ILE A 32 -4.89 -0.93 5.97
N LYS A 33 -5.59 -2.06 6.01
CA LYS A 33 -6.51 -2.42 4.94
C LYS A 33 -7.90 -2.55 5.53
N ASN A 34 -8.86 -1.78 5.02
CA ASN A 34 -10.25 -1.82 5.48
C ASN A 34 -10.32 -1.76 7.00
N ASN A 35 -9.57 -0.83 7.60
CA ASN A 35 -9.53 -0.59 9.05
C ASN A 35 -8.84 -1.69 9.83
N ARG A 36 -8.12 -2.59 9.19
CA ARG A 36 -7.36 -3.62 9.87
C ARG A 36 -5.88 -3.44 9.60
N ARG A 37 -5.09 -3.48 10.67
CA ARG A 37 -3.65 -3.32 10.54
C ARG A 37 -3.05 -4.50 9.78
N ILE A 38 -2.16 -4.18 8.85
CA ILE A 38 -1.43 -5.19 8.08
C ILE A 38 -0.08 -5.43 8.75
N SER A 39 0.17 -6.68 9.11
CA SER A 39 1.46 -7.06 9.64
C SER A 39 2.30 -7.68 8.54
N GLN A 40 3.61 -7.45 8.60
CA GLN A 40 4.48 -8.07 7.62
C GLN A 40 4.51 -9.57 7.80
N ASN A 41 4.44 -10.28 6.70
CA ASN A 41 4.46 -11.74 6.70
C ASN A 41 4.88 -12.20 5.30
N TRP A 42 4.66 -13.46 4.99
CA TRP A 42 5.06 -13.97 3.68
C TRP A 42 4.34 -13.26 2.52
N LYS A 43 3.13 -12.76 2.79
CA LYS A 43 2.30 -12.14 1.74
C LYS A 43 2.54 -10.64 1.63
N PHE A 44 2.69 -9.95 2.75
CA PHE A 44 2.80 -8.50 2.79
C PHE A 44 4.18 -8.09 3.26
N THR A 45 4.87 -7.30 2.45
CA THR A 45 6.20 -6.80 2.80
C THR A 45 6.26 -5.30 2.52
N GLN A 46 6.66 -4.54 3.51
CA GLN A 46 6.88 -3.11 3.32
C GLN A 46 8.24 -2.90 2.67
N LEU A 47 8.24 -2.13 1.57
CA LEU A 47 9.47 -1.83 0.85
C LEU A 47 10.20 -0.65 1.47
N ALA A 48 11.44 -0.45 1.05
CA ALA A 48 12.29 0.61 1.63
C ALA A 48 11.68 1.99 1.45
N ASN A 49 10.96 2.22 0.34
CA ASN A 49 10.36 3.53 0.11
C ASN A 49 9.01 3.70 0.79
N GLY A 50 8.52 2.66 1.47
CA GLY A 50 7.25 2.70 2.16
C GLY A 50 6.11 1.98 1.46
N SER A 51 6.27 1.66 0.19
CA SER A 51 5.24 0.94 -0.56
C SER A 51 5.04 -0.45 -0.01
N LEU A 52 3.86 -1.00 -0.24
CA LEU A 52 3.51 -2.34 0.24
C LEU A 52 3.54 -3.32 -0.91
N ALA A 53 4.35 -4.36 -0.79
CA ALA A 53 4.41 -5.43 -1.76
C ALA A 53 3.48 -6.55 -1.31
N VAL A 54 2.62 -7.01 -2.19
CA VAL A 54 1.65 -8.06 -1.91
C VAL A 54 1.92 -9.22 -2.86
N LYS A 55 2.33 -10.36 -2.30
CA LYS A 55 2.62 -11.53 -3.12
C LYS A 55 1.32 -12.23 -3.51
N ILE A 56 1.28 -12.73 -4.74
CA ILE A 56 0.14 -13.45 -5.28
C ILE A 56 -1.14 -12.68 -5.01
N ILE A 57 -1.13 -11.42 -5.43
CA ILE A 57 -2.26 -10.54 -5.18
C ILE A 57 -3.47 -11.04 -5.96
N GLY A 58 -4.64 -11.02 -5.34
CA GLY A 58 -5.85 -11.53 -5.95
C GLY A 58 -7.02 -10.63 -5.68
N LYS A 59 -8.19 -11.02 -6.20
CA LYS A 59 -9.39 -10.20 -6.05
C LYS A 59 -9.72 -9.92 -4.60
N TYR A 60 -9.43 -10.85 -3.72
CA TYR A 60 -9.71 -10.67 -2.29
C TYR A 60 -8.84 -9.60 -1.67
N ASP A 61 -7.79 -9.19 -2.37
CA ASP A 61 -6.91 -8.14 -1.86
C ASP A 61 -7.38 -6.76 -2.26
N SER A 62 -8.46 -6.67 -3.02
CA SER A 62 -9.07 -5.38 -3.33
C SER A 62 -9.59 -4.72 -2.06
N GLY A 63 -9.54 -3.41 -2.01
CA GLY A 63 -10.06 -2.68 -0.86
C GLY A 63 -9.38 -1.35 -0.69
N THR A 64 -9.66 -0.71 0.42
CA THR A 64 -9.06 0.58 0.74
C THR A 64 -7.87 0.36 1.65
N TYR A 65 -6.71 0.72 1.14
CA TYR A 65 -5.46 0.64 1.90
C TYR A 65 -5.09 2.03 2.36
N THR A 66 -4.72 2.16 3.62
CA THR A 66 -4.29 3.43 4.17
C THR A 66 -2.85 3.32 4.61
N CYS A 67 -2.04 4.24 4.11
CA CYS A 67 -0.64 4.35 4.46
C CYS A 67 -0.49 5.54 5.41
N THR A 68 -0.01 5.29 6.61
CA THR A 68 0.25 6.33 7.59
C THR A 68 1.74 6.54 7.67
N ILE A 69 2.17 7.78 7.48
CA ILE A 69 3.59 8.16 7.44
C ILE A 69 3.90 9.01 8.65
N LYS A 70 4.84 8.54 9.46
CA LYS A 70 5.33 9.32 10.61
C LYS A 70 6.73 9.81 10.33
N GLN A 71 6.92 11.10 10.47
CA GLN A 71 8.21 11.74 10.22
C GLN A 71 8.62 12.52 11.45
N SER A 72 9.78 12.18 12.01
CA SER A 72 10.35 12.96 13.09
C SER A 72 10.91 14.27 12.58
N ARG A 73 10.65 15.34 13.32
CA ARG A 73 11.18 16.66 12.99
C ARG A 73 11.84 17.24 14.22
N GLY A 74 13.05 16.80 14.49
CA GLY A 74 13.74 17.23 15.68
C GLY A 74 13.28 16.43 16.88
N SER A 75 13.71 16.87 18.07
CA SER A 75 13.56 16.05 19.27
C SER A 75 12.13 15.96 19.80
N ASP A 76 11.30 16.94 19.53
CA ASP A 76 9.98 17.00 20.14
C ASP A 76 8.84 17.03 19.16
N SER A 77 9.14 16.92 17.88
CA SER A 77 8.15 17.15 16.86
C SER A 77 8.03 15.93 15.96
N VAL A 78 6.80 15.47 15.80
CA VAL A 78 6.49 14.35 14.89
C VAL A 78 5.32 14.78 14.02
N SER A 79 5.49 14.66 12.72
CA SER A 79 4.37 14.87 11.83
C SER A 79 3.84 13.52 11.36
N GLU A 80 2.54 13.45 11.19
CA GLU A 80 1.88 12.23 10.79
C GLU A 80 0.90 12.55 9.67
N LYS A 81 0.97 11.80 8.59
CA LYS A 81 0.07 11.95 7.47
C LYS A 81 -0.46 10.60 7.07
N SER A 82 -1.71 10.57 6.65
CA SER A 82 -2.32 9.34 6.16
C SER A 82 -2.85 9.57 4.76
N GLN A 83 -2.72 8.56 3.94
CA GLN A 83 -3.24 8.59 2.59
C GLN A 83 -3.94 7.27 2.31
N SER A 84 -5.18 7.36 1.83
CA SER A 84 -5.94 6.17 1.48
C SER A 84 -5.86 5.94 -0.02
N ILE A 85 -5.77 4.68 -0.41
CA ILE A 85 -5.71 4.28 -1.81
C ILE A 85 -6.75 3.21 -2.04
N ASN A 86 -7.62 3.42 -3.02
CA ASN A 86 -8.60 2.42 -3.39
C ASN A 86 -7.95 1.47 -4.39
N VAL A 87 -7.72 0.24 -3.98
CA VAL A 87 -7.04 -0.75 -4.79
C VAL A 87 -8.06 -1.72 -5.34
N THR A 88 -8.06 -1.86 -6.65
CA THR A 88 -8.89 -2.83 -7.35
C THR A 88 -7.98 -3.86 -7.99
N VAL A 89 -8.18 -5.12 -7.63
CA VAL A 89 -7.41 -6.20 -8.23
C VAL A 89 -8.33 -6.90 -9.22
N ILE A 90 -7.93 -6.84 -10.50
CA ILE A 90 -8.71 -7.51 -11.54
C ILE A 90 -8.08 -8.86 -11.84
N GLY A 91 -8.92 -9.79 -12.27
CA GLY A 91 -8.44 -11.10 -12.59
C GLY A 91 -7.48 -11.05 -13.75
N LYS A 92 -6.51 -11.95 -13.74
CA LYS A 92 -5.63 -12.10 -14.88
C LYS A 92 -6.46 -12.36 -16.11
N MET A 93 -6.23 -11.56 -17.14
CA MET A 93 -6.98 -11.74 -18.36
C MET A 93 -6.62 -13.08 -18.95
N ARG A 94 -7.59 -13.97 -18.92
CA ARG A 94 -7.37 -15.29 -19.49
C ARG A 94 -7.39 -15.17 -20.99
N LYS A 95 -6.31 -15.59 -21.60
CA LYS A 95 -6.30 -15.66 -23.04
C LYS A 95 -7.31 -16.73 -23.47
N ILE A 96 -8.29 -16.30 -24.19
CA ILE A 96 -9.23 -17.25 -24.73
C ILE A 96 -8.59 -17.80 -25.99
N SER A 97 -7.92 -18.89 -25.82
CA SER A 97 -7.40 -19.57 -27.00
C SER A 97 -8.31 -20.73 -27.27
N ASN A 98 -8.51 -20.87 -28.45
CA ASN A 98 -9.36 -21.96 -28.85
C ASN A 98 -8.60 -22.91 -29.70
#